data_799251cf02e548c934ee3b2f688db9aa
#
_entry.id   799251cf02e548c934ee3b2f688db9aa
#
_cell.length_a   1.000
_cell.length_b   1.000
_cell.length_c   1.000
_cell.angle_alpha   90.00
_cell.angle_beta   90.00
_cell.angle_gamma   90.00
#
_symmetry.space_group_name_H-M   'P 1'
#
loop_
_entity.id
_entity.type
_entity.pdbx_description
1 polymer ?
#
loop_
_entity_poly.entity_id
_entity_poly.type
_entity_poly.pdbx_seq_one_letter_code
_entity_poly.pdbx_strand_id
1 'polypeptide(L)'
;MWVILALLAIVAAACGGDDEGGGETGGETGAATGAGEGITVGVSWNNYNEERWAKFDEPSIVAALDAAGAEYISSDAGSSAEQQLTDVENLISQGADVLIILPQDGEAILPAVQSALEQGIPVIAYDRLIEDPGALYITFDNVEVGRLQAEAVFAQVPEGNYVFIKGNAADANADFLRGGQQEVLQEALDSGAIVNVGESYTDNWDPAIAQTNMEQFLTENDNDVQAVVASNDGMAGGVVAALEAQGLAGSVAVSGQDGDLAALNRVALGTQTVSVWK
;
A
#
# COMPACT_ATOMS: atom_id res chain seq x y z
N MET A 1 -30.99 16.01 0.88
CA MET A 1 -30.69 16.25 2.31
C MET A 1 -31.37 15.24 3.25
N TRP A 2 -31.62 14.00 2.78
CA TRP A 2 -32.30 12.97 3.60
C TRP A 2 -31.61 11.59 3.55
N VAL A 3 -30.54 11.40 2.75
CA VAL A 3 -29.81 10.13 2.59
C VAL A 3 -28.70 9.96 3.64
N ILE A 4 -28.18 11.05 4.21
CA ILE A 4 -27.07 11.02 5.18
C ILE A 4 -27.48 10.50 6.58
N LEU A 5 -28.78 10.50 6.91
CA LEU A 5 -29.24 10.05 8.25
C LEU A 5 -29.46 8.53 8.38
N ALA A 6 -29.44 7.78 7.30
CA ALA A 6 -29.68 6.33 7.33
C ALA A 6 -28.41 5.51 7.66
N LEU A 7 -27.22 6.05 7.42
CA LEU A 7 -25.95 5.34 7.70
C LEU A 7 -25.48 5.43 9.16
N LEU A 8 -26.01 6.35 9.97
CA LEU A 8 -25.62 6.49 11.40
C LEU A 8 -26.46 5.65 12.36
N ALA A 9 -27.48 4.95 11.90
CA ALA A 9 -28.41 4.20 12.76
C ALA A 9 -28.02 2.73 12.99
N ILE A 10 -26.95 2.22 12.39
CA ILE A 10 -26.57 0.79 12.47
C ILE A 10 -25.61 0.47 13.63
N VAL A 11 -25.07 1.46 14.34
CA VAL A 11 -24.09 1.23 15.44
C VAL A 11 -24.72 1.12 16.84
N ALA A 12 -26.03 1.31 17.01
CA ALA A 12 -26.66 1.44 18.33
C ALA A 12 -27.60 0.29 18.77
N ALA A 13 -27.50 -0.91 18.17
CA ALA A 13 -28.38 -2.02 18.56
C ALA A 13 -27.62 -3.33 18.87
N ALA A 14 -26.69 -3.29 19.82
CA ALA A 14 -26.13 -4.51 20.42
C ALA A 14 -25.73 -4.27 21.87
N CYS A 15 -26.70 -4.17 22.77
CA CYS A 15 -26.52 -4.41 24.20
C CYS A 15 -27.90 -4.74 24.82
N GLY A 16 -28.05 -5.98 25.28
CA GLY A 16 -29.07 -6.37 26.24
C GLY A 16 -29.59 -7.79 26.10
N GLY A 17 -29.17 -8.67 27.00
CA GLY A 17 -29.78 -9.99 27.24
C GLY A 17 -28.77 -11.03 27.73
N ASP A 18 -28.67 -11.18 29.08
CA ASP A 18 -27.94 -12.24 29.77
C ASP A 18 -28.50 -13.62 29.42
N ASP A 19 -27.59 -14.57 29.09
CA ASP A 19 -27.63 -15.92 29.67
C ASP A 19 -26.32 -16.71 29.35
N GLU A 20 -25.89 -17.51 30.33
CA GLU A 20 -24.64 -18.27 30.40
C GLU A 20 -24.57 -19.44 29.40
N GLY A 21 -23.41 -19.61 28.73
CA GLY A 21 -23.07 -20.82 27.98
C GLY A 21 -21.84 -20.66 27.13
N GLY A 22 -20.70 -21.20 27.56
CA GLY A 22 -19.43 -21.10 26.87
C GLY A 22 -19.44 -21.69 25.45
N GLY A 23 -18.82 -21.00 24.55
CA GLY A 23 -18.54 -21.40 23.17
C GLY A 23 -17.64 -20.38 22.53
N GLU A 24 -16.46 -20.79 22.06
CA GLU A 24 -15.57 -19.99 21.25
C GLU A 24 -16.31 -19.45 20.01
N THR A 25 -16.55 -18.15 19.97
CA THR A 25 -17.08 -17.51 18.77
C THR A 25 -15.98 -16.70 18.13
N GLY A 26 -15.41 -17.26 17.06
CA GLY A 26 -14.75 -16.44 16.05
C GLY A 26 -15.74 -15.35 15.60
N GLY A 27 -15.34 -14.07 15.70
CA GLY A 27 -16.18 -12.96 15.29
C GLY A 27 -16.42 -13.02 13.77
N GLU A 28 -17.54 -13.60 13.37
CA GLU A 28 -18.11 -13.33 12.04
C GLU A 28 -18.58 -11.87 12.06
N THR A 29 -17.86 -11.01 11.35
CA THR A 29 -18.41 -9.73 10.91
C THR A 29 -19.50 -10.04 9.89
N GLY A 30 -20.73 -10.20 10.34
CA GLY A 30 -21.89 -10.40 9.49
C GLY A 30 -22.03 -9.19 8.57
N ALA A 31 -21.64 -9.30 7.32
CA ALA A 31 -22.00 -8.34 6.30
C ALA A 31 -23.55 -8.27 6.27
N ALA A 32 -24.11 -7.05 6.34
CA ALA A 32 -25.55 -6.85 6.23
C ALA A 32 -25.97 -7.21 4.80
N THR A 33 -26.52 -8.42 4.64
CA THR A 33 -26.98 -8.90 3.32
C THR A 33 -28.09 -7.96 2.80
N GLY A 34 -27.90 -7.45 1.56
CA GLY A 34 -28.86 -6.56 0.88
C GLY A 34 -28.73 -5.07 1.21
N ALA A 35 -27.77 -4.64 2.01
CA ALA A 35 -27.56 -3.22 2.33
C ALA A 35 -27.11 -2.38 1.11
N GLY A 36 -26.53 -3.03 0.09
CA GLY A 36 -26.04 -2.40 -1.15
C GLY A 36 -26.96 -2.57 -2.36
N GLU A 37 -28.18 -3.11 -2.19
CA GLU A 37 -29.10 -3.32 -3.32
C GLU A 37 -29.41 -1.99 -4.04
N GLY A 38 -29.10 -1.94 -5.34
CA GLY A 38 -29.27 -0.74 -6.18
C GLY A 38 -28.16 0.29 -6.05
N ILE A 39 -27.04 -0.03 -5.37
CA ILE A 39 -25.85 0.80 -5.29
C ILE A 39 -24.80 0.28 -6.28
N THR A 40 -24.27 1.16 -7.10
CA THR A 40 -23.13 0.88 -7.99
C THR A 40 -21.85 1.48 -7.41
N VAL A 41 -20.84 0.66 -7.17
CA VAL A 41 -19.52 1.09 -6.67
C VAL A 41 -18.51 1.08 -7.82
N GLY A 42 -17.99 2.26 -8.15
CA GLY A 42 -16.93 2.45 -9.13
C GLY A 42 -15.56 2.38 -8.47
N VAL A 43 -14.68 1.48 -8.95
CA VAL A 43 -13.33 1.33 -8.43
C VAL A 43 -12.32 1.73 -9.50
N SER A 44 -11.50 2.74 -9.20
CA SER A 44 -10.41 3.19 -10.09
C SER A 44 -9.07 2.70 -9.56
N TRP A 45 -8.49 1.74 -10.25
CA TRP A 45 -7.16 1.21 -9.96
C TRP A 45 -6.08 2.02 -10.65
N ASN A 46 -4.95 2.24 -9.98
CA ASN A 46 -3.79 2.91 -10.56
C ASN A 46 -3.09 2.04 -11.62
N ASN A 47 -2.89 0.77 -11.28
CA ASN A 47 -2.32 -0.31 -12.09
C ASN A 47 -2.41 -1.63 -11.32
N TYR A 48 -1.91 -2.72 -11.91
CA TYR A 48 -1.81 -4.04 -11.28
C TYR A 48 -0.35 -4.53 -11.16
N ASN A 49 0.62 -3.62 -11.08
CA ASN A 49 2.03 -3.98 -10.95
C ASN A 49 2.34 -4.61 -9.59
N GLU A 50 1.75 -4.08 -8.52
CA GLU A 50 1.81 -4.71 -7.20
C GLU A 50 0.83 -5.87 -7.17
N GLU A 51 1.36 -7.06 -6.87
CA GLU A 51 0.66 -8.34 -6.92
C GLU A 51 -0.62 -8.35 -6.06
N ARG A 52 -0.60 -7.63 -4.93
CA ARG A 52 -1.71 -7.58 -3.99
C ARG A 52 -3.01 -7.07 -4.62
N TRP A 53 -2.96 -6.05 -5.51
CA TRP A 53 -4.18 -5.45 -6.07
C TRP A 53 -5.06 -6.47 -6.79
N ALA A 54 -4.46 -7.22 -7.74
CA ALA A 54 -5.19 -8.21 -8.53
C ALA A 54 -5.49 -9.51 -7.77
N LYS A 55 -4.67 -9.89 -6.80
CA LYS A 55 -4.80 -11.19 -6.12
C LYS A 55 -5.62 -11.16 -4.86
N PHE A 56 -5.62 -10.05 -4.15
CA PHE A 56 -6.22 -9.96 -2.82
C PHE A 56 -7.21 -8.82 -2.70
N ASP A 57 -6.83 -7.60 -3.04
CA ASP A 57 -7.62 -6.40 -2.79
C ASP A 57 -8.88 -6.37 -3.66
N GLU A 58 -8.76 -6.46 -4.98
CA GLU A 58 -9.91 -6.46 -5.88
C GLU A 58 -10.86 -7.64 -5.63
N PRO A 59 -10.39 -8.90 -5.54
CA PRO A 59 -11.28 -10.02 -5.23
C PRO A 59 -12.00 -9.87 -3.89
N SER A 60 -11.36 -9.26 -2.87
CA SER A 60 -11.97 -9.03 -1.56
C SER A 60 -13.04 -7.94 -1.63
N ILE A 61 -12.78 -6.84 -2.36
CA ILE A 61 -13.76 -5.77 -2.59
C ILE A 61 -14.97 -6.34 -3.35
N VAL A 62 -14.73 -7.07 -4.46
CA VAL A 62 -15.81 -7.70 -5.24
C VAL A 62 -16.64 -8.63 -4.37
N ALA A 63 -16.00 -9.53 -3.59
CA ALA A 63 -16.73 -10.46 -2.72
C ALA A 63 -17.56 -9.72 -1.64
N ALA A 64 -17.04 -8.63 -1.09
CA ALA A 64 -17.78 -7.82 -0.10
C ALA A 64 -18.98 -7.10 -0.71
N LEU A 65 -18.83 -6.54 -1.92
CA LEU A 65 -19.89 -5.87 -2.65
C LEU A 65 -20.98 -6.87 -3.10
N ASP A 66 -20.59 -8.02 -3.63
CA ASP A 66 -21.52 -9.10 -3.98
C ASP A 66 -22.34 -9.56 -2.77
N ALA A 67 -21.68 -9.75 -1.62
CA ALA A 67 -22.37 -10.14 -0.38
C ALA A 67 -23.35 -9.05 0.12
N ALA A 68 -23.06 -7.78 -0.15
CA ALA A 68 -23.94 -6.65 0.15
C ALA A 68 -25.06 -6.46 -0.90
N GLY A 69 -24.96 -7.07 -2.07
CA GLY A 69 -25.88 -6.90 -3.20
C GLY A 69 -25.62 -5.62 -4.01
N ALA A 70 -24.41 -5.04 -3.91
CA ALA A 70 -23.99 -3.88 -4.69
C ALA A 70 -23.37 -4.30 -6.03
N GLU A 71 -23.48 -3.44 -7.04
CA GLU A 71 -22.83 -3.63 -8.34
C GLU A 71 -21.39 -3.12 -8.29
N TYR A 72 -20.45 -3.89 -8.87
CA TYR A 72 -19.04 -3.51 -9.02
C TYR A 72 -18.76 -3.13 -10.47
N ILE A 73 -18.21 -1.94 -10.69
CA ILE A 73 -17.62 -1.52 -11.97
C ILE A 73 -16.22 -0.99 -11.72
N SER A 74 -15.27 -1.21 -12.64
CA SER A 74 -13.89 -0.78 -12.43
C SER A 74 -13.20 -0.30 -13.69
N SER A 75 -12.07 0.39 -13.48
CA SER A 75 -11.13 0.80 -14.51
C SER A 75 -9.70 0.65 -14.01
N ASP A 76 -8.76 0.46 -14.94
CA ASP A 76 -7.33 0.39 -14.71
C ASP A 76 -6.62 1.49 -15.49
N ALA A 77 -5.97 2.40 -14.77
CA ALA A 77 -5.28 3.56 -15.35
C ALA A 77 -3.93 3.19 -16.00
N GLY A 78 -3.45 1.96 -15.83
CA GLY A 78 -2.20 1.49 -16.43
C GLY A 78 -1.00 2.36 -16.07
N SER A 79 -0.93 2.88 -14.84
CA SER A 79 0.11 3.81 -14.34
C SER A 79 0.07 5.22 -14.96
N SER A 80 -1.04 5.62 -15.56
CA SER A 80 -1.22 6.96 -16.12
C SER A 80 -2.17 7.82 -15.29
N ALA A 81 -1.68 8.88 -14.65
CA ALA A 81 -2.52 9.81 -13.91
C ALA A 81 -3.56 10.52 -14.81
N GLU A 82 -3.22 10.84 -16.08
CA GLU A 82 -4.14 11.43 -17.04
C GLU A 82 -5.26 10.43 -17.42
N GLN A 83 -4.90 9.16 -17.64
CA GLN A 83 -5.90 8.11 -17.90
C GLN A 83 -6.82 7.94 -16.70
N GLN A 84 -6.30 7.98 -15.48
CA GLN A 84 -7.10 7.83 -14.26
C GLN A 84 -8.15 8.92 -14.10
N LEU A 85 -7.84 10.17 -14.46
CA LEU A 85 -8.85 11.25 -14.50
C LEU A 85 -10.02 10.89 -15.41
N THR A 86 -9.70 10.45 -16.64
CA THR A 86 -10.71 10.01 -17.61
C THR A 86 -11.51 8.81 -17.12
N ASP A 87 -10.84 7.87 -16.46
CA ASP A 87 -11.47 6.66 -15.93
C ASP A 87 -12.48 6.98 -14.82
N VAL A 88 -12.14 7.89 -13.91
CA VAL A 88 -13.07 8.34 -12.86
C VAL A 88 -14.30 9.03 -13.46
N GLU A 89 -14.11 9.90 -14.47
CA GLU A 89 -15.23 10.54 -15.18
C GLU A 89 -16.12 9.51 -15.89
N ASN A 90 -15.52 8.46 -16.45
CA ASN A 90 -16.26 7.35 -17.07
C ASN A 90 -17.05 6.55 -16.04
N LEU A 91 -16.49 6.24 -14.88
CA LEU A 91 -17.19 5.54 -13.79
C LEU A 91 -18.41 6.35 -13.30
N ILE A 92 -18.26 7.66 -13.13
CA ILE A 92 -19.36 8.58 -12.81
C ILE A 92 -20.44 8.51 -13.90
N SER A 93 -20.04 8.58 -15.18
CA SER A 93 -20.96 8.55 -16.32
C SER A 93 -21.70 7.21 -16.46
N GLN A 94 -21.11 6.12 -15.96
CA GLN A 94 -21.72 4.79 -15.90
C GLN A 94 -22.68 4.63 -14.71
N GLY A 95 -22.79 5.64 -13.86
CA GLY A 95 -23.75 5.67 -12.74
C GLY A 95 -23.17 5.16 -11.42
N ALA A 96 -21.87 5.31 -11.18
CA ALA A 96 -21.30 5.02 -9.87
C ALA A 96 -21.93 5.91 -8.79
N ASP A 97 -22.49 5.30 -7.77
CA ASP A 97 -23.04 5.97 -6.58
C ASP A 97 -21.97 6.24 -5.52
N VAL A 98 -20.89 5.48 -5.54
CA VAL A 98 -19.71 5.60 -4.66
C VAL A 98 -18.46 5.33 -5.48
N LEU A 99 -17.39 6.05 -5.21
CA LEU A 99 -16.08 5.80 -5.80
C LEU A 99 -15.08 5.31 -4.77
N ILE A 100 -14.34 4.26 -5.11
CA ILE A 100 -13.11 3.82 -4.43
C ILE A 100 -11.96 4.12 -5.39
N ILE A 101 -11.02 4.96 -4.98
CA ILE A 101 -9.91 5.40 -5.83
C ILE A 101 -8.60 5.01 -5.16
N LEU A 102 -7.82 4.16 -5.83
CA LEU A 102 -6.40 3.94 -5.55
C LEU A 102 -5.60 4.88 -6.46
N PRO A 103 -5.17 6.07 -5.98
CA PRO A 103 -4.62 7.06 -6.89
C PRO A 103 -3.24 6.67 -7.42
N GLN A 104 -3.01 6.93 -8.71
CA GLN A 104 -1.68 6.88 -9.32
C GLN A 104 -0.83 8.06 -8.86
N ASP A 105 -1.48 9.21 -8.70
CA ASP A 105 -0.92 10.47 -8.22
C ASP A 105 -1.99 11.16 -7.37
N GLY A 106 -1.69 11.37 -6.08
CA GLY A 106 -2.64 11.90 -5.10
C GLY A 106 -3.02 13.36 -5.33
N GLU A 107 -2.19 14.14 -6.02
CA GLU A 107 -2.47 15.54 -6.39
C GLU A 107 -3.18 15.64 -7.74
N ALA A 108 -2.70 14.90 -8.74
CA ALA A 108 -3.26 14.93 -10.08
C ALA A 108 -4.72 14.47 -10.14
N ILE A 109 -5.16 13.59 -9.23
CA ILE A 109 -6.53 13.07 -9.17
C ILE A 109 -7.55 14.06 -8.58
N LEU A 110 -7.12 15.11 -7.87
CA LEU A 110 -7.98 16.04 -7.15
C LEU A 110 -9.13 16.64 -8.00
N PRO A 111 -8.93 17.05 -9.26
CA PRO A 111 -10.04 17.57 -10.06
C PRO A 111 -11.19 16.58 -10.25
N ALA A 112 -10.89 15.30 -10.47
CA ALA A 112 -11.91 14.26 -10.62
C ALA A 112 -12.62 13.95 -9.30
N VAL A 113 -11.88 13.94 -8.18
CA VAL A 113 -12.43 13.78 -6.83
C VAL A 113 -13.39 14.93 -6.49
N GLN A 114 -12.99 16.17 -6.72
CA GLN A 114 -13.83 17.34 -6.48
C GLN A 114 -15.10 17.33 -7.35
N SER A 115 -14.97 16.94 -8.62
CA SER A 115 -16.12 16.77 -9.52
C SER A 115 -17.11 15.71 -9.01
N ALA A 116 -16.62 14.57 -8.49
CA ALA A 116 -17.48 13.56 -7.89
C ALA A 116 -18.21 14.07 -6.64
N LEU A 117 -17.46 14.71 -5.73
CA LEU A 117 -18.02 15.27 -4.49
C LEU A 117 -19.07 16.38 -4.74
N GLU A 118 -18.83 17.24 -5.75
CA GLU A 118 -19.81 18.26 -6.17
C GLU A 118 -21.12 17.64 -6.70
N GLN A 119 -21.04 16.46 -7.30
CA GLN A 119 -22.20 15.69 -7.75
C GLN A 119 -22.87 14.89 -6.61
N GLY A 120 -22.30 14.93 -5.41
CA GLY A 120 -22.78 14.21 -4.22
C GLY A 120 -22.39 12.74 -4.18
N ILE A 121 -21.40 12.33 -4.97
CA ILE A 121 -20.85 10.98 -5.00
C ILE A 121 -19.75 10.89 -3.93
N PRO A 122 -19.89 10.04 -2.89
CA PRO A 122 -18.86 9.83 -1.89
C PRO A 122 -17.59 9.20 -2.50
N VAL A 123 -16.44 9.67 -2.03
CA VAL A 123 -15.12 9.18 -2.48
C VAL A 123 -14.37 8.55 -1.33
N ILE A 124 -13.83 7.34 -1.56
CA ILE A 124 -12.91 6.64 -0.67
C ILE A 124 -11.53 6.67 -1.33
N ALA A 125 -10.57 7.35 -0.68
CA ALA A 125 -9.16 7.26 -0.99
C ALA A 125 -8.63 5.94 -0.40
N TYR A 126 -8.39 4.96 -1.25
CA TYR A 126 -8.02 3.61 -0.87
C TYR A 126 -6.51 3.43 -0.89
N ASP A 127 -5.94 2.98 0.21
CA ASP A 127 -4.52 2.75 0.47
C ASP A 127 -3.65 4.01 0.34
N ARG A 128 -3.77 4.79 -0.73
CA ARG A 128 -2.97 5.98 -1.01
C ARG A 128 -3.73 7.26 -0.71
N LEU A 129 -3.02 8.27 -0.19
CA LEU A 129 -3.61 9.53 0.23
C LEU A 129 -4.11 10.36 -0.95
N ILE A 130 -5.33 10.89 -0.81
CA ILE A 130 -5.87 12.00 -1.60
C ILE A 130 -6.16 13.13 -0.61
N GLU A 131 -5.48 14.26 -0.74
CA GLU A 131 -5.60 15.39 0.18
C GLU A 131 -6.85 16.23 -0.09
N ASP A 132 -8.03 15.63 0.02
CA ASP A 132 -9.31 16.32 -0.01
C ASP A 132 -10.12 15.96 1.24
N PRO A 133 -10.62 16.97 2.01
CA PRO A 133 -11.35 16.72 3.25
C PRO A 133 -12.71 16.04 3.04
N GLY A 134 -13.21 15.98 1.79
CA GLY A 134 -14.43 15.26 1.42
C GLY A 134 -14.22 13.79 1.14
N ALA A 135 -12.97 13.35 0.94
CA ALA A 135 -12.63 11.95 0.71
C ALA A 135 -12.41 11.21 2.04
N LEU A 136 -12.96 10.00 2.16
CA LEU A 136 -12.66 9.10 3.28
C LEU A 136 -11.35 8.35 3.00
N TYR A 137 -10.31 8.63 3.76
CA TYR A 137 -9.03 7.93 3.61
C TYR A 137 -8.99 6.64 4.42
N ILE A 138 -8.70 5.53 3.74
CA ILE A 138 -8.53 4.20 4.35
C ILE A 138 -7.17 3.66 3.96
N THR A 139 -6.31 3.44 4.95
CA THR A 139 -4.94 2.94 4.76
C THR A 139 -4.46 2.20 5.99
N PHE A 140 -3.24 1.70 5.93
CA PHE A 140 -2.49 1.12 7.05
C PHE A 140 -1.69 2.22 7.78
N ASP A 141 -1.12 1.89 8.94
CA ASP A 141 -0.13 2.73 9.59
C ASP A 141 1.22 2.61 8.87
N ASN A 142 1.39 3.39 7.81
CA ASN A 142 2.59 3.33 6.97
C ASN A 142 3.86 3.77 7.71
N VAL A 143 3.75 4.64 8.71
CA VAL A 143 4.88 5.02 9.57
C VAL A 143 5.33 3.82 10.40
N GLU A 144 4.39 3.09 11.01
CA GLU A 144 4.71 1.89 11.77
C GLU A 144 5.26 0.77 10.88
N VAL A 145 4.73 0.59 9.68
CA VAL A 145 5.31 -0.36 8.69
C VAL A 145 6.77 -0.01 8.40
N GLY A 146 7.08 1.26 8.17
CA GLY A 146 8.44 1.74 7.97
C GLY A 146 9.36 1.47 9.16
N ARG A 147 8.85 1.67 10.38
CA ARG A 147 9.57 1.34 11.63
C ARG A 147 9.92 -0.15 11.70
N LEU A 148 8.94 -1.02 11.48
CA LEU A 148 9.13 -2.48 11.50
C LEU A 148 10.14 -2.96 10.45
N GLN A 149 10.14 -2.36 9.25
CA GLN A 149 11.15 -2.61 8.22
C GLN A 149 12.56 -2.28 8.72
N ALA A 150 12.73 -1.07 9.25
CA ALA A 150 14.01 -0.58 9.74
C ALA A 150 14.51 -1.37 10.95
N GLU A 151 13.64 -1.66 11.92
CA GLU A 151 13.98 -2.46 13.11
C GLU A 151 14.51 -3.84 12.73
N ALA A 152 13.87 -4.54 11.79
CA ALA A 152 14.28 -5.87 11.36
C ALA A 152 15.65 -5.85 10.66
N VAL A 153 15.88 -4.86 9.79
CA VAL A 153 17.16 -4.69 9.08
C VAL A 153 18.27 -4.28 10.05
N PHE A 154 17.99 -3.30 10.92
CA PHE A 154 18.96 -2.79 11.89
C PHE A 154 19.36 -3.83 12.95
N ALA A 155 18.45 -4.71 13.32
CA ALA A 155 18.76 -5.82 14.23
C ALA A 155 19.80 -6.79 13.63
N GLN A 156 19.83 -6.96 12.30
CA GLN A 156 20.85 -7.76 11.62
C GLN A 156 22.12 -7.00 11.33
N VAL A 157 22.02 -5.71 10.98
CA VAL A 157 23.13 -4.88 10.51
C VAL A 157 23.14 -3.56 11.29
N PRO A 158 23.65 -3.55 12.54
CA PRO A 158 23.68 -2.33 13.37
C PRO A 158 24.74 -1.31 12.93
N GLU A 159 25.65 -1.68 12.02
CA GLU A 159 26.71 -0.81 11.51
C GLU A 159 26.93 -1.12 10.01
N GLY A 160 27.22 -0.09 9.20
CA GLY A 160 27.57 -0.25 7.79
C GLY A 160 26.85 0.70 6.84
N ASN A 161 26.99 0.42 5.56
CA ASN A 161 26.43 1.22 4.47
C ASN A 161 25.01 0.77 4.12
N TYR A 162 24.09 1.71 4.15
CA TYR A 162 22.67 1.52 3.89
C TYR A 162 22.23 2.18 2.60
N VAL A 163 21.36 1.51 1.86
CA VAL A 163 20.64 2.05 0.71
C VAL A 163 19.14 2.07 1.02
N PHE A 164 18.45 3.13 0.60
CA PHE A 164 17.00 3.30 0.76
C PHE A 164 16.32 3.31 -0.62
N ILE A 165 15.50 2.30 -0.90
CA ILE A 165 14.71 2.20 -2.13
C ILE A 165 13.26 2.53 -1.78
N LYS A 166 12.88 3.79 -2.01
CA LYS A 166 11.54 4.32 -1.73
C LYS A 166 10.57 3.99 -2.85
N GLY A 167 9.28 4.09 -2.56
CA GLY A 167 8.21 3.95 -3.55
C GLY A 167 8.12 5.11 -4.54
N ASN A 168 6.94 5.26 -5.18
CA ASN A 168 6.68 6.34 -6.12
C ASN A 168 6.62 7.70 -5.40
N ALA A 169 7.27 8.71 -5.96
CA ALA A 169 7.29 10.07 -5.40
C ALA A 169 5.91 10.76 -5.39
N ALA A 170 4.98 10.35 -6.26
CA ALA A 170 3.61 10.85 -6.29
C ALA A 170 2.67 10.12 -5.31
N ASP A 171 3.20 9.21 -4.48
CA ASP A 171 2.48 8.47 -3.45
C ASP A 171 3.05 8.81 -2.07
N ALA A 172 2.26 9.47 -1.23
CA ALA A 172 2.66 9.89 0.11
C ALA A 172 3.11 8.71 1.00
N ASN A 173 2.67 7.48 0.72
CA ASN A 173 3.10 6.30 1.47
C ASN A 173 4.62 6.10 1.37
N ALA A 174 5.26 6.46 0.25
CA ALA A 174 6.71 6.35 0.11
C ALA A 174 7.45 7.17 1.17
N ASP A 175 6.95 8.37 1.48
CA ASP A 175 7.55 9.24 2.49
C ASP A 175 7.10 8.91 3.92
N PHE A 176 5.88 8.42 4.11
CA PHE A 176 5.44 7.92 5.43
C PHE A 176 6.28 6.72 5.88
N LEU A 177 6.49 5.74 4.99
CA LEU A 177 7.38 4.60 5.25
C LEU A 177 8.81 5.08 5.57
N ARG A 178 9.34 5.98 4.73
CA ARG A 178 10.69 6.53 4.93
C ARG A 178 10.82 7.31 6.25
N GLY A 179 9.75 8.02 6.64
CA GLY A 179 9.68 8.70 7.94
C GLY A 179 9.80 7.72 9.11
N GLY A 180 9.04 6.62 9.09
CA GLY A 180 9.13 5.56 10.10
C GLY A 180 10.52 4.89 10.14
N GLN A 181 11.11 4.63 8.97
CA GLN A 181 12.48 4.13 8.87
C GLN A 181 13.50 5.11 9.50
N GLN A 182 13.31 6.42 9.23
CA GLN A 182 14.17 7.45 9.77
C GLN A 182 14.09 7.53 11.31
N GLU A 183 12.89 7.40 11.89
CA GLU A 183 12.72 7.43 13.36
C GLU A 183 13.55 6.35 14.06
N VAL A 184 13.61 5.15 13.49
CA VAL A 184 14.38 4.02 14.04
C VAL A 184 15.89 4.22 13.85
N LEU A 185 16.29 4.71 12.67
CA LEU A 185 17.70 4.73 12.25
C LEU A 185 18.41 6.05 12.59
N GLN A 186 17.69 7.08 13.07
CA GLN A 186 18.23 8.42 13.26
C GLN A 186 19.49 8.44 14.14
N GLU A 187 19.48 7.78 15.27
CA GLU A 187 20.63 7.76 16.20
C GLU A 187 21.86 7.10 15.56
N ALA A 188 21.67 6.01 14.81
CA ALA A 188 22.73 5.31 14.12
C ALA A 188 23.30 6.11 12.95
N LEU A 189 22.44 6.86 12.24
CA LEU A 189 22.86 7.81 11.20
C LEU A 189 23.65 8.97 11.78
N ASP A 190 23.18 9.57 12.87
CA ASP A 190 23.82 10.72 13.52
C ASP A 190 25.19 10.36 14.15
N SER A 191 25.31 9.15 14.67
CA SER A 191 26.57 8.64 15.21
C SER A 191 27.57 8.18 14.15
N GLY A 192 27.08 7.97 12.91
CA GLY A 192 27.88 7.38 11.82
C GLY A 192 28.05 5.86 11.95
N ALA A 193 27.30 5.19 12.82
CA ALA A 193 27.29 3.72 12.88
C ALA A 193 26.75 3.14 11.56
N ILE A 194 25.69 3.76 11.02
CA ILE A 194 25.26 3.49 9.65
C ILE A 194 25.44 4.73 8.77
N VAL A 195 25.71 4.51 7.49
CA VAL A 195 25.88 5.59 6.51
C VAL A 195 24.87 5.38 5.38
N ASN A 196 24.07 6.40 5.08
CA ASN A 196 23.22 6.41 3.89
C ASN A 196 24.12 6.65 2.65
N VAL A 197 24.36 5.60 1.87
CA VAL A 197 25.19 5.64 0.66
C VAL A 197 24.39 5.68 -0.63
N GLY A 198 23.04 5.63 -0.54
CA GLY A 198 22.16 5.74 -1.69
C GLY A 198 20.70 5.81 -1.28
N GLU A 199 19.95 6.72 -1.88
CA GLU A 199 18.51 6.87 -1.67
C GLU A 199 17.83 7.27 -2.98
N SER A 200 16.78 6.58 -3.39
CA SER A 200 16.02 6.91 -4.59
C SER A 200 14.54 6.61 -4.44
N TYR A 201 13.72 7.39 -5.14
CA TYR A 201 12.36 6.97 -5.46
C TYR A 201 12.37 5.95 -6.59
N THR A 202 11.29 5.19 -6.67
CA THR A 202 11.08 4.16 -7.69
C THR A 202 9.73 4.41 -8.33
N ASP A 203 9.74 4.92 -9.55
CA ASP A 203 8.52 5.23 -10.29
C ASP A 203 7.62 3.99 -10.36
N ASN A 204 6.33 4.19 -10.09
CA ASN A 204 5.30 3.14 -10.11
C ASN A 204 5.58 1.94 -9.18
N TRP A 205 6.47 2.05 -8.20
CA TRP A 205 6.92 0.95 -7.35
C TRP A 205 7.49 -0.23 -8.16
N ASP A 206 7.99 0.05 -9.37
CA ASP A 206 8.38 -0.95 -10.37
C ASP A 206 9.64 -1.72 -9.95
N PRO A 207 9.59 -3.07 -9.87
CA PRO A 207 10.74 -3.89 -9.51
C PRO A 207 11.95 -3.74 -10.44
N ALA A 208 11.74 -3.51 -11.74
CA ALA A 208 12.84 -3.37 -12.70
C ALA A 208 13.56 -2.03 -12.53
N ILE A 209 12.82 -0.96 -12.17
CA ILE A 209 13.42 0.33 -11.82
C ILE A 209 14.18 0.21 -10.51
N ALA A 210 13.63 -0.48 -9.50
CA ALA A 210 14.33 -0.75 -8.24
C ALA A 210 15.63 -1.54 -8.45
N GLN A 211 15.61 -2.54 -9.34
CA GLN A 211 16.82 -3.28 -9.73
C GLN A 211 17.87 -2.35 -10.34
N THR A 212 17.48 -1.51 -11.29
CA THR A 212 18.39 -0.56 -11.97
C THR A 212 18.98 0.43 -10.95
N ASN A 213 18.18 0.97 -10.05
CA ASN A 213 18.64 1.86 -8.99
C ASN A 213 19.65 1.15 -8.07
N MET A 214 19.39 -0.09 -7.69
CA MET A 214 20.30 -0.86 -6.85
C MET A 214 21.61 -1.20 -7.56
N GLU A 215 21.59 -1.58 -8.84
CA GLU A 215 22.78 -1.82 -9.67
C GLU A 215 23.67 -0.57 -9.74
N GLN A 216 23.06 0.61 -9.84
CA GLN A 216 23.77 1.88 -9.80
C GLN A 216 24.45 2.09 -8.44
N PHE A 217 23.72 1.94 -7.34
CA PHE A 217 24.26 2.13 -5.98
C PHE A 217 25.39 1.13 -5.67
N LEU A 218 25.25 -0.13 -6.11
CA LEU A 218 26.33 -1.12 -5.97
C LEU A 218 27.60 -0.70 -6.73
N THR A 219 27.42 -0.15 -7.93
CA THR A 219 28.55 0.35 -8.75
C THR A 219 29.21 1.57 -8.12
N GLU A 220 28.42 2.54 -7.64
CA GLU A 220 28.91 3.78 -7.04
C GLU A 220 29.64 3.55 -5.71
N ASN A 221 29.32 2.46 -5.01
CA ASN A 221 29.90 2.10 -3.72
C ASN A 221 30.82 0.87 -3.77
N ASP A 222 31.32 0.48 -4.93
CA ASP A 222 32.23 -0.69 -5.09
C ASP A 222 31.69 -1.97 -4.44
N ASN A 223 30.35 -2.17 -4.47
CA ASN A 223 29.62 -3.26 -3.81
C ASN A 223 29.70 -3.25 -2.26
N ASP A 224 30.17 -2.16 -1.64
CA ASP A 224 30.25 -2.02 -0.19
C ASP A 224 28.92 -1.53 0.39
N VAL A 225 27.89 -2.40 0.36
CA VAL A 225 26.56 -2.19 0.92
C VAL A 225 26.21 -3.36 1.83
N GLN A 226 25.78 -3.09 3.07
CA GLN A 226 25.46 -4.08 4.06
C GLN A 226 23.95 -4.25 4.25
N ALA A 227 23.15 -3.21 3.95
CA ALA A 227 21.71 -3.25 4.11
C ALA A 227 20.98 -2.42 3.05
N VAL A 228 19.79 -2.89 2.67
CA VAL A 228 18.85 -2.16 1.79
C VAL A 228 17.49 -2.10 2.47
N VAL A 229 17.00 -0.89 2.74
CA VAL A 229 15.64 -0.67 3.21
C VAL A 229 14.76 -0.40 2.00
N ALA A 230 14.20 -1.47 1.42
CA ALA A 230 13.25 -1.41 0.32
C ALA A 230 11.83 -1.32 0.87
N SER A 231 11.03 -0.41 0.31
CA SER A 231 9.73 -0.06 0.87
C SER A 231 8.63 -1.08 0.55
N ASN A 232 8.76 -1.93 -0.49
CA ASN A 232 7.83 -3.05 -0.72
C ASN A 232 8.51 -4.30 -1.27
N ASP A 233 7.77 -5.39 -1.34
CA ASP A 233 8.26 -6.72 -1.74
C ASP A 233 8.58 -6.82 -3.23
N GLY A 234 7.83 -6.14 -4.08
CA GLY A 234 8.11 -6.06 -5.50
C GLY A 234 9.50 -5.45 -5.74
N MET A 235 9.76 -4.27 -5.18
CA MET A 235 11.06 -3.60 -5.27
C MET A 235 12.17 -4.39 -4.57
N ALA A 236 11.89 -5.01 -3.42
CA ALA A 236 12.84 -5.91 -2.76
C ALA A 236 13.26 -7.06 -3.68
N GLY A 237 12.35 -7.56 -4.53
CA GLY A 237 12.67 -8.55 -5.57
C GLY A 237 13.68 -8.04 -6.59
N GLY A 238 13.50 -6.80 -7.07
CA GLY A 238 14.46 -6.14 -7.95
C GLY A 238 15.82 -5.92 -7.28
N VAL A 239 15.82 -5.47 -6.02
CA VAL A 239 17.04 -5.33 -5.21
C VAL A 239 17.77 -6.66 -5.07
N VAL A 240 17.07 -7.74 -4.72
CA VAL A 240 17.67 -9.07 -4.58
C VAL A 240 18.26 -9.55 -5.90
N ALA A 241 17.60 -9.32 -7.04
CA ALA A 241 18.13 -9.67 -8.35
C ALA A 241 19.45 -8.93 -8.67
N ALA A 242 19.55 -7.63 -8.33
CA ALA A 242 20.80 -6.87 -8.45
C ALA A 242 21.92 -7.43 -7.55
N LEU A 243 21.58 -7.80 -6.30
CA LEU A 243 22.50 -8.41 -5.35
C LEU A 243 22.96 -9.80 -5.81
N GLU A 244 22.08 -10.62 -6.38
CA GLU A 244 22.41 -11.94 -6.95
C GLU A 244 23.44 -11.83 -8.08
N ALA A 245 23.28 -10.84 -8.96
CA ALA A 245 24.21 -10.60 -10.06
C ALA A 245 25.65 -10.29 -9.58
N GLN A 246 25.80 -9.78 -8.34
CA GLN A 246 27.10 -9.50 -7.70
C GLN A 246 27.52 -10.57 -6.70
N GLY A 247 26.72 -11.64 -6.50
CA GLY A 247 27.01 -12.68 -5.51
C GLY A 247 26.82 -12.23 -4.05
N LEU A 248 26.00 -11.19 -3.82
CA LEU A 248 25.75 -10.57 -2.51
C LEU A 248 24.41 -10.97 -1.89
N ALA A 249 23.54 -11.67 -2.63
CA ALA A 249 22.25 -12.11 -2.09
C ALA A 249 22.43 -13.01 -0.86
N GLY A 250 21.67 -12.71 0.19
CA GLY A 250 21.76 -13.37 1.50
C GLY A 250 22.89 -12.88 2.41
N SER A 251 23.82 -12.03 1.92
CA SER A 251 24.81 -11.33 2.75
C SER A 251 24.45 -9.88 3.03
N VAL A 252 23.55 -9.29 2.25
CA VAL A 252 22.98 -7.95 2.45
C VAL A 252 21.57 -8.12 3.02
N ALA A 253 21.27 -7.41 4.11
CA ALA A 253 19.93 -7.40 4.68
C ALA A 253 18.97 -6.60 3.78
N VAL A 254 17.76 -7.12 3.52
CA VAL A 254 16.77 -6.46 2.63
C VAL A 254 15.39 -6.49 3.28
N SER A 255 14.73 -5.34 3.40
CA SER A 255 13.34 -5.25 3.84
C SER A 255 12.34 -5.28 2.67
N GLY A 256 11.06 -5.46 3.02
CA GLY A 256 9.92 -5.33 2.14
C GLY A 256 8.63 -5.23 2.95
N GLN A 257 7.50 -5.12 2.27
CA GLN A 257 6.13 -5.24 2.81
C GLN A 257 5.21 -5.83 1.74
N ASP A 258 4.02 -6.20 2.13
CA ASP A 258 2.85 -6.73 1.42
C ASP A 258 2.64 -8.23 1.64
N GLY A 259 3.67 -9.01 1.96
CA GLY A 259 3.56 -10.45 2.16
C GLY A 259 3.41 -11.22 0.84
N ASP A 260 4.01 -10.73 -0.23
CA ASP A 260 3.99 -11.40 -1.54
C ASP A 260 4.55 -12.81 -1.45
N LEU A 261 3.96 -13.76 -2.18
CA LEU A 261 4.42 -15.16 -2.16
C LEU A 261 5.90 -15.29 -2.54
N ALA A 262 6.36 -14.49 -3.51
CA ALA A 262 7.75 -14.44 -3.89
C ALA A 262 8.65 -13.92 -2.75
N ALA A 263 8.19 -12.92 -1.99
CA ALA A 263 8.90 -12.38 -0.84
C ALA A 263 8.97 -13.38 0.31
N LEU A 264 7.87 -14.05 0.62
CA LEU A 264 7.86 -15.12 1.64
C LEU A 264 8.87 -16.23 1.31
N ASN A 265 9.00 -16.58 0.02
CA ASN A 265 10.03 -17.52 -0.43
C ASN A 265 11.45 -16.95 -0.25
N ARG A 266 11.69 -15.67 -0.60
CA ARG A 266 12.99 -15.01 -0.39
C ARG A 266 13.36 -14.93 1.09
N VAL A 267 12.39 -14.65 1.97
CA VAL A 267 12.60 -14.67 3.42
C VAL A 267 12.97 -16.08 3.91
N ALA A 268 12.27 -17.10 3.43
CA ALA A 268 12.58 -18.50 3.78
C ALA A 268 13.95 -18.96 3.28
N LEU A 269 14.42 -18.44 2.15
CA LEU A 269 15.74 -18.70 1.59
C LEU A 269 16.86 -17.82 2.21
N GLY A 270 16.51 -16.80 2.98
CA GLY A 270 17.45 -15.86 3.60
C GLY A 270 18.01 -14.80 2.65
N THR A 271 17.38 -14.57 1.48
CA THR A 271 17.77 -13.50 0.54
C THR A 271 16.99 -12.20 0.75
N GLN A 272 15.96 -12.22 1.56
CA GLN A 272 15.24 -11.07 2.11
C GLN A 272 15.12 -11.25 3.62
N THR A 273 15.29 -10.18 4.40
CA THR A 273 15.28 -10.22 5.88
C THR A 273 13.86 -10.26 6.42
N VAL A 274 13.00 -9.42 5.88
CA VAL A 274 11.63 -9.21 6.37
C VAL A 274 10.70 -8.82 5.23
N SER A 275 9.46 -9.28 5.30
CA SER A 275 8.31 -8.70 4.64
C SER A 275 7.31 -8.33 5.73
N VAL A 276 7.00 -7.05 5.88
CA VAL A 276 5.98 -6.59 6.82
C VAL A 276 4.62 -6.84 6.17
N TRP A 277 3.82 -7.67 6.81
CA TRP A 277 2.48 -7.96 6.33
C TRP A 277 1.49 -6.89 6.80
N LYS A 278 0.71 -6.35 5.88
CA LYS A 278 -0.31 -5.32 6.11
C LYS A 278 -1.63 -5.69 5.43
#